data_1307090c3c53a227ad7f6a43407a7d2c
#
_entry.id   1307090c3c53a227ad7f6a43407a7d2c
#
_cell.length_a   1.000
_cell.length_b   1.000
_cell.length_c   1.000
_cell.angle_alpha   90.00
_cell.angle_beta   90.00
_cell.angle_gamma   90.00
#
_symmetry.space_group_name_H-M   'P 1'
#
loop_
_entity.id
_entity.type
_entity.pdbx_description
1 polymer ?
#
loop_
_entity_poly.entity_id
_entity_poly.type
_entity_poly.pdbx_seq_one_letter_code
_entity_poly.pdbx_strand_id
1 'polypeptide(L)'
;YHGDVASGRYFSRMLGRYMAASAHFRDVGMVIPVPLHWRRRWKRGYNQAEIIAAEIARELGAEMRCDLLARVRSTGTQTKMSVDEKSANVKGAFEVRDRKKLQELTEVGHILLLDDVFTTGNTLFACFQALRIVFPPSVRISVVTLGFVDGA
;
A
#
# COMPACT_ATOMS: atom_id res chain seq x y z
N TYR A 1 1.22 -19.99 -10.98
CA TYR A 1 1.30 -18.53 -11.17
C TYR A 1 2.70 -18.03 -10.77
N HIS A 2 3.71 -18.45 -11.51
CA HIS A 2 4.94 -17.68 -11.61
C HIS A 2 4.74 -16.61 -12.71
N GLY A 3 3.61 -15.92 -12.65
CA GLY A 3 3.28 -14.84 -13.55
C GLY A 3 4.28 -13.73 -13.33
N ASP A 4 5.21 -13.74 -14.16
CA ASP A 4 5.99 -12.69 -14.74
C ASP A 4 6.25 -11.48 -13.83
N VAL A 5 7.06 -11.72 -12.79
CA VAL A 5 7.64 -10.64 -11.95
C VAL A 5 8.36 -9.61 -12.84
N ALA A 6 8.88 -10.03 -13.98
CA ALA A 6 9.57 -9.16 -14.94
C ALA A 6 8.58 -8.18 -15.60
N SER A 7 7.43 -8.67 -16.06
CA SER A 7 6.37 -7.80 -16.60
C SER A 7 5.81 -6.86 -15.53
N GLY A 8 5.58 -7.36 -14.32
CA GLY A 8 5.14 -6.53 -13.19
C GLY A 8 6.11 -5.38 -12.90
N ARG A 9 7.41 -5.66 -12.87
CA ARG A 9 8.45 -4.62 -12.73
C ARG A 9 8.47 -3.64 -13.88
N TYR A 10 8.31 -4.12 -15.11
CA TYR A 10 8.29 -3.25 -16.29
C TYR A 10 7.14 -2.25 -16.23
N PHE A 11 5.91 -2.72 -15.98
CA PHE A 11 4.73 -1.86 -15.85
C PHE A 11 4.84 -0.91 -14.67
N SER A 12 5.36 -1.36 -13.53
CA SER A 12 5.58 -0.52 -12.34
C SER A 12 6.56 0.61 -12.63
N ARG A 13 7.63 0.32 -13.38
CA ARG A 13 8.60 1.34 -13.80
C ARG A 13 7.99 2.36 -14.77
N MET A 14 7.21 1.90 -15.75
CA MET A 14 6.48 2.79 -16.65
C MET A 14 5.53 3.71 -15.86
N LEU A 15 4.75 3.14 -14.95
CA LEU A 15 3.84 3.92 -14.10
C LEU A 15 4.62 4.92 -13.23
N GLY A 16 5.72 4.51 -12.62
CA GLY A 16 6.59 5.39 -11.82
C GLY A 16 7.12 6.58 -12.63
N ARG A 17 7.57 6.36 -13.86
CA ARG A 17 8.02 7.43 -14.77
C ARG A 17 6.89 8.40 -15.13
N TYR A 18 5.71 7.87 -15.44
CA TYR A 18 4.53 8.68 -15.71
C TYR A 18 4.16 9.53 -14.49
N MET A 19 4.19 8.95 -13.29
CA MET A 19 3.93 9.65 -12.04
C MET A 19 5.00 10.73 -11.75
N ALA A 20 6.29 10.43 -11.97
CA ALA A 20 7.38 11.39 -11.78
C ALA A 20 7.27 12.61 -12.70
N ALA A 21 6.69 12.45 -13.89
CA ALA A 21 6.41 13.55 -14.81
C ALA A 21 5.19 14.39 -14.39
N SER A 22 4.32 13.87 -13.52
CA SER A 22 3.12 14.55 -13.05
C SER A 22 3.39 15.48 -11.86
N ALA A 23 2.91 16.71 -11.94
CA ALA A 23 3.00 17.67 -10.83
C ALA A 23 2.34 17.16 -9.54
N HIS A 24 1.35 16.26 -9.66
CA HIS A 24 0.61 15.71 -8.53
C HIS A 24 1.46 14.82 -7.61
N PHE A 25 2.51 14.18 -8.13
CA PHE A 25 3.33 13.23 -7.38
C PHE A 25 4.77 13.70 -7.14
N ARG A 26 5.14 14.94 -7.57
CA ARG A 26 6.52 15.46 -7.44
C ARG A 26 7.02 15.55 -6.00
N ASP A 27 6.12 15.74 -5.06
CA ASP A 27 6.40 15.94 -3.64
C ASP A 27 6.17 14.67 -2.82
N VAL A 28 6.00 13.51 -3.47
CA VAL A 28 5.94 12.21 -2.78
C VAL A 28 7.30 11.96 -2.13
N GLY A 29 7.35 12.01 -0.81
CA GLY A 29 8.55 11.71 -0.03
C GLY A 29 8.62 10.26 0.43
N MET A 30 7.47 9.56 0.50
CA MET A 30 7.42 8.21 1.03
C MET A 30 6.45 7.33 0.26
N VAL A 31 6.85 6.08 -0.02
CA VAL A 31 6.02 5.03 -0.61
C VAL A 31 5.84 3.90 0.40
N ILE A 32 4.58 3.58 0.73
CA ILE A 32 4.23 2.54 1.69
C ILE A 32 3.44 1.46 0.97
N PRO A 33 4.00 0.25 0.77
CA PRO A 33 3.25 -0.88 0.24
C PRO A 33 2.28 -1.43 1.29
N VAL A 34 1.10 -1.83 0.84
CA VAL A 34 0.14 -2.55 1.67
C VAL A 34 0.75 -3.87 2.12
N PRO A 35 0.82 -4.13 3.45
CA PRO A 35 1.47 -5.34 3.96
C PRO A 35 0.63 -6.58 3.70
N LEU A 36 1.26 -7.62 3.18
CA LEU A 36 0.66 -8.92 3.03
C LEU A 36 0.59 -9.62 4.39
N HIS A 37 -0.51 -10.33 4.66
CA HIS A 37 -0.60 -11.15 5.87
C HIS A 37 0.51 -12.21 5.87
N TRP A 38 1.19 -12.44 7.03
CA TRP A 38 2.35 -13.32 7.16
C TRP A 38 2.12 -14.74 6.58
N ARG A 39 0.91 -15.34 6.74
CA ARG A 39 0.56 -16.66 6.16
C ARG A 39 0.57 -16.64 4.62
N ARG A 40 0.14 -15.55 4.00
CA ARG A 40 0.18 -15.40 2.53
C ARG A 40 1.60 -15.14 2.05
N ARG A 41 2.39 -14.37 2.81
CA ARG A 41 3.81 -14.14 2.54
C ARG A 41 4.59 -15.46 2.58
N TRP A 42 4.32 -16.33 3.57
CA TRP A 42 4.92 -17.66 3.65
C TRP A 42 4.56 -18.56 2.46
N LYS A 43 3.31 -18.51 2.01
CA LYS A 43 2.84 -19.34 0.88
C LYS A 43 3.32 -18.83 -0.48
N ARG A 44 3.49 -17.53 -0.68
CA ARG A 44 3.88 -16.89 -1.96
C ARG A 44 5.37 -16.56 -2.04
N GLY A 45 6.08 -16.48 -0.92
CA GLY A 45 7.49 -16.11 -0.85
C GLY A 45 7.78 -14.61 -0.96
N TYR A 46 6.85 -13.80 -1.51
CA TYR A 46 7.03 -12.37 -1.71
C TYR A 46 5.72 -11.59 -1.63
N ASN A 47 5.82 -10.27 -1.44
CA ASN A 47 4.71 -9.32 -1.50
C ASN A 47 4.75 -8.56 -2.82
N GLN A 48 3.72 -8.71 -3.64
CA GLN A 48 3.63 -8.04 -4.94
C GLN A 48 3.65 -6.51 -4.80
N ALA A 49 2.92 -5.97 -3.81
CA ALA A 49 2.92 -4.54 -3.53
C ALA A 49 4.33 -4.00 -3.21
N GLU A 50 5.18 -4.78 -2.52
CA GLU A 50 6.57 -4.38 -2.25
C GLU A 50 7.41 -4.28 -3.53
N ILE A 51 7.22 -5.21 -4.48
CA ILE A 51 7.94 -5.20 -5.76
C ILE A 51 7.54 -3.96 -6.58
N ILE A 52 6.25 -3.68 -6.66
CA ILE A 52 5.70 -2.53 -7.37
C ILE A 52 6.19 -1.22 -6.72
N ALA A 53 6.10 -1.14 -5.38
CA ALA A 53 6.51 0.02 -4.61
C ALA A 53 8.00 0.35 -4.78
N ALA A 54 8.87 -0.66 -4.84
CA ALA A 54 10.30 -0.46 -5.05
C ALA A 54 10.62 0.21 -6.39
N GLU A 55 9.94 -0.21 -7.47
CA GLU A 55 10.15 0.39 -8.79
C GLU A 55 9.60 1.84 -8.83
N ILE A 56 8.40 2.07 -8.27
CA ILE A 56 7.78 3.41 -8.24
C ILE A 56 8.59 4.36 -7.34
N ALA A 57 8.98 3.94 -6.14
CA ALA A 57 9.76 4.74 -5.21
C ALA A 57 11.08 5.21 -5.86
N ARG A 58 11.75 4.30 -6.59
CA ARG A 58 12.97 4.64 -7.30
C ARG A 58 12.76 5.71 -8.38
N GLU A 59 11.70 5.63 -9.18
CA GLU A 59 11.42 6.61 -10.24
C GLU A 59 10.96 7.96 -9.66
N LEU A 60 10.33 7.97 -8.47
CA LEU A 60 9.92 9.20 -7.75
C LEU A 60 11.05 9.80 -6.91
N GLY A 61 12.15 9.08 -6.67
CA GLY A 61 13.18 9.49 -5.71
C GLY A 61 12.68 9.50 -4.25
N ALA A 62 11.64 8.71 -3.95
CA ALA A 62 10.99 8.64 -2.65
C ALA A 62 11.53 7.49 -1.79
N GLU A 63 11.44 7.64 -0.46
CA GLU A 63 11.80 6.56 0.47
C GLU A 63 10.73 5.47 0.49
N MET A 64 11.13 4.20 0.34
CA MET A 64 10.21 3.07 0.50
C MET A 64 10.23 2.55 1.94
N ARG A 65 9.05 2.46 2.58
CA ARG A 65 8.92 2.00 3.96
C ARG A 65 7.99 0.78 4.07
N CYS A 66 8.56 -0.42 3.98
CA CYS A 66 7.86 -1.70 4.16
C CYS A 66 7.58 -2.06 5.62
N ASP A 67 8.29 -1.43 6.54
CA ASP A 67 8.28 -1.72 7.97
C ASP A 67 7.22 -0.91 8.73
N LEU A 68 6.69 0.15 8.11
CA LEU A 68 5.82 1.10 8.79
C LEU A 68 4.42 0.57 9.08
N LEU A 69 3.81 -0.12 8.11
CA LEU A 69 2.50 -0.75 8.28
C LEU A 69 2.64 -2.25 8.54
N ALA A 70 1.86 -2.77 9.49
CA ALA A 70 1.72 -4.19 9.73
C ALA A 70 0.27 -4.64 9.67
N ARG A 71 0.02 -5.79 9.09
CA ARG A 71 -1.26 -6.46 9.17
C ARG A 71 -1.28 -7.37 10.40
N VAL A 72 -2.01 -6.95 11.44
CA VAL A 72 -2.05 -7.62 12.75
C VAL A 72 -3.13 -8.68 12.86
N ARG A 73 -4.17 -8.64 12.01
CA ARG A 73 -5.24 -9.64 11.96
C ARG A 73 -5.34 -10.31 10.60
N SER A 74 -5.58 -11.62 10.61
CA SER A 74 -5.97 -12.37 9.41
C SER A 74 -7.45 -12.11 9.15
N THR A 75 -7.76 -11.26 8.17
CA THR A 75 -9.13 -11.21 7.64
C THR A 75 -9.30 -12.46 6.79
N GLY A 76 -10.04 -13.45 7.33
CA GLY A 76 -10.32 -14.71 6.61
C GLY A 76 -11.05 -14.43 5.30
N THR A 77 -10.61 -15.11 4.24
CA THR A 77 -11.38 -15.25 3.00
C THR A 77 -12.58 -16.16 3.31
N GLN A 78 -13.61 -15.64 3.95
CA GLN A 78 -14.90 -16.31 3.97
C GLN A 78 -15.67 -15.85 2.73
N THR A 79 -15.80 -16.75 1.79
CA THR A 79 -16.44 -16.60 0.47
C THR A 79 -17.96 -16.31 0.56
N LYS A 80 -18.52 -16.10 1.75
CA LYS A 80 -19.94 -15.92 2.01
C LYS A 80 -20.30 -14.71 2.89
N MET A 81 -19.37 -13.77 3.11
CA MET A 81 -19.68 -12.58 3.92
C MET A 81 -20.29 -11.47 3.06
N SER A 82 -21.31 -10.78 3.60
CA SER A 82 -21.88 -9.57 2.99
C SER A 82 -20.85 -8.44 2.92
N VAL A 83 -21.11 -7.42 2.08
CA VAL A 83 -20.22 -6.25 1.91
C VAL A 83 -19.98 -5.52 3.24
N ASP A 84 -21.01 -5.44 4.09
CA ASP A 84 -20.94 -4.78 5.39
C ASP A 84 -20.09 -5.55 6.40
N GLU A 85 -20.18 -6.89 6.40
CA GLU A 85 -19.34 -7.75 7.23
C GLU A 85 -17.88 -7.73 6.77
N LYS A 86 -17.60 -7.59 5.47
CA LYS A 86 -16.24 -7.41 4.94
C LYS A 86 -15.62 -6.09 5.39
N SER A 87 -16.42 -5.02 5.45
CA SER A 87 -15.99 -3.70 5.93
C SER A 87 -15.65 -3.72 7.43
N ALA A 88 -16.48 -4.36 8.26
CA ALA A 88 -16.25 -4.50 9.71
C ALA A 88 -15.01 -5.36 10.03
N ASN A 89 -14.76 -6.42 9.24
CA ASN A 89 -13.62 -7.33 9.43
C ASN A 89 -12.25 -6.69 9.14
N VAL A 90 -12.20 -5.62 8.36
CA VAL A 90 -10.94 -4.94 8.01
C VAL A 90 -10.58 -3.85 9.02
N LYS A 91 -11.56 -3.38 9.82
CA LYS A 91 -11.34 -2.35 10.84
C LYS A 91 -10.41 -2.86 11.94
N GLY A 92 -9.27 -2.18 12.13
CA GLY A 92 -8.24 -2.59 13.09
C GLY A 92 -7.38 -3.78 12.63
N ALA A 93 -7.41 -4.14 11.33
CA ALA A 93 -6.54 -5.17 10.78
C ALA A 93 -5.11 -4.69 10.51
N PHE A 94 -4.91 -3.38 10.46
CA PHE A 94 -3.62 -2.75 10.20
C PHE A 94 -3.23 -1.79 11.31
N GLU A 95 -1.95 -1.77 11.63
CA GLU A 95 -1.35 -0.87 12.62
C GLU A 95 -0.04 -0.30 12.10
N VAL A 96 0.27 0.94 12.53
CA VAL A 96 1.58 1.54 12.29
C VAL A 96 2.54 1.02 13.36
N ARG A 97 3.63 0.42 12.90
CA ARG A 97 4.73 -0.04 13.75
C ARG A 97 5.69 1.11 14.05
N ASP A 98 6.34 1.01 15.20
CA ASP A 98 7.43 1.89 15.62
C ASP A 98 7.11 3.40 15.58
N ARG A 99 6.10 3.78 16.38
CA ARG A 99 5.69 5.19 16.54
C ARG A 99 6.84 6.11 17.00
N LYS A 100 7.90 5.57 17.58
CA LYS A 100 9.06 6.37 18.04
C LYS A 100 9.90 6.89 16.87
N LYS A 101 10.03 6.11 15.79
CA LYS A 101 10.68 6.55 14.56
C LYS A 101 9.87 7.57 13.75
N LEU A 102 8.59 7.75 14.09
CA LEU A 102 7.71 8.67 13.40
C LEU A 102 8.09 10.14 13.60
N GLN A 103 8.78 10.48 14.69
CA GLN A 103 9.30 11.85 14.90
C GLN A 103 10.33 12.22 13.82
N GLU A 104 11.06 11.26 13.27
CA GLU A 104 11.98 11.45 12.14
C GLU A 104 11.24 11.58 10.79
N LEU A 105 9.97 11.18 10.75
CA LEU A 105 9.14 11.18 9.54
C LEU A 105 8.19 12.38 9.44
N THR A 106 8.27 13.32 10.38
CA THR A 106 7.38 14.51 10.45
C THR A 106 7.58 15.49 9.29
N GLU A 107 8.67 15.38 8.54
CA GLU A 107 8.95 16.22 7.38
C GLU A 107 8.33 15.71 6.08
N VAL A 108 7.70 14.52 6.09
CA VAL A 108 7.06 13.95 4.90
C VAL A 108 5.73 14.67 4.65
N GLY A 109 5.69 15.44 3.59
CA GLY A 109 4.46 16.16 3.17
C GLY A 109 3.47 15.30 2.38
N HIS A 110 3.96 14.23 1.71
CA HIS A 110 3.14 13.40 0.84
C HIS A 110 3.56 11.93 0.89
N ILE A 111 2.60 11.07 1.23
CA ILE A 111 2.73 9.61 1.30
C ILE A 111 1.97 8.99 0.12
N LEU A 112 2.58 8.01 -0.52
CA LEU A 112 1.94 7.16 -1.51
C LEU A 112 1.68 5.78 -0.90
N LEU A 113 0.41 5.45 -0.67
CA LEU A 113 -0.04 4.11 -0.26
C LEU A 113 -0.26 3.26 -1.51
N LEU A 114 0.38 2.09 -1.57
CA LEU A 114 0.40 1.27 -2.78
C LEU A 114 -0.08 -0.15 -2.53
N ASP A 115 -0.99 -0.63 -3.38
CA ASP A 115 -1.41 -2.04 -3.44
C ASP A 115 -1.25 -2.58 -4.88
N ASP A 116 -1.32 -3.89 -5.08
CA ASP A 116 -1.22 -4.51 -6.40
C ASP A 116 -2.53 -4.32 -7.20
N VAL A 117 -3.68 -4.55 -6.56
CA VAL A 117 -4.99 -4.53 -7.21
C VAL A 117 -6.04 -3.85 -6.33
N PHE A 118 -6.76 -2.91 -6.91
CA PHE A 118 -7.98 -2.36 -6.32
C PHE A 118 -9.16 -3.27 -6.63
N THR A 119 -9.88 -3.68 -5.59
CA THR A 119 -11.15 -4.41 -5.71
C THR A 119 -12.27 -3.62 -5.06
N THR A 120 -12.50 -3.78 -3.77
CA THR A 120 -13.50 -3.02 -2.98
C THR A 120 -12.90 -1.81 -2.26
N GLY A 121 -11.60 -1.63 -2.29
CA GLY A 121 -10.89 -0.57 -1.56
C GLY A 121 -10.80 -0.75 -0.03
N ASN A 122 -11.45 -1.77 0.55
CA ASN A 122 -11.50 -1.95 2.01
C ASN A 122 -10.11 -2.08 2.66
N THR A 123 -9.18 -2.78 2.01
CA THR A 123 -7.80 -2.92 2.48
C THR A 123 -7.07 -1.58 2.50
N LEU A 124 -7.16 -0.83 1.40
CA LEU A 124 -6.56 0.49 1.27
C LEU A 124 -7.14 1.48 2.27
N PHE A 125 -8.46 1.45 2.45
CA PHE A 125 -9.14 2.30 3.42
C PHE A 125 -8.70 2.01 4.87
N ALA A 126 -8.54 0.74 5.25
CA ALA A 126 -8.05 0.37 6.58
C ALA A 126 -6.59 0.76 6.80
N CYS A 127 -5.73 0.63 5.78
CA CYS A 127 -4.36 1.12 5.83
C CYS A 127 -4.33 2.66 5.96
N PHE A 128 -5.16 3.35 5.18
CA PHE A 128 -5.32 4.81 5.28
C PHE A 128 -5.74 5.24 6.69
N GLN A 129 -6.74 4.57 7.29
CA GLN A 129 -7.16 4.87 8.65
C GLN A 129 -6.02 4.67 9.66
N ALA A 130 -5.25 3.58 9.55
CA ALA A 130 -4.10 3.32 10.41
C ALA A 130 -3.02 4.41 10.28
N LEU A 131 -2.74 4.88 9.06
CA LEU A 131 -1.81 5.98 8.81
C LEU A 131 -2.32 7.31 9.39
N ARG A 132 -3.62 7.60 9.29
CA ARG A 132 -4.23 8.85 9.81
C ARG A 132 -4.22 8.96 11.34
N ILE A 133 -4.08 7.84 12.07
CA ILE A 133 -3.86 7.87 13.53
C ILE A 133 -2.52 8.53 13.87
N VAL A 134 -1.55 8.49 12.96
CA VAL A 134 -0.16 8.85 13.20
C VAL A 134 0.24 10.10 12.43
N PHE A 135 -0.16 10.22 11.17
CA PHE A 135 0.14 11.35 10.32
C PHE A 135 -0.99 12.39 10.38
N PRO A 136 -0.65 13.67 10.59
CA PRO A 136 -1.65 14.75 10.66
C PRO A 136 -2.35 14.96 9.31
N PRO A 137 -3.51 15.65 9.29
CA PRO A 137 -4.23 15.97 8.06
C PRO A 137 -3.42 16.76 7.02
N SER A 138 -2.40 17.50 7.46
CA SER A 138 -1.49 18.24 6.59
C SER A 138 -0.63 17.33 5.69
N VAL A 139 -0.39 16.08 6.10
CA VAL A 139 0.28 15.09 5.26
C VAL A 139 -0.70 14.54 4.23
N ARG A 140 -0.41 14.74 2.96
CA ARG A 140 -1.20 14.18 1.87
C ARG A 140 -0.97 12.67 1.78
N ILE A 141 -2.04 11.89 1.58
CA ILE A 141 -1.95 10.45 1.32
C ILE A 141 -2.67 10.17 0.01
N SER A 142 -1.90 9.79 -1.00
CA SER A 142 -2.42 9.31 -2.28
C SER A 142 -2.40 7.79 -2.33
N VAL A 143 -3.30 7.20 -3.12
CA VAL A 143 -3.41 5.76 -3.31
C VAL A 143 -3.11 5.42 -4.75
N VAL A 144 -2.30 4.38 -4.97
CA VAL A 144 -1.99 3.84 -6.30
C VAL A 144 -2.12 2.33 -6.31
N THR A 145 -2.70 1.81 -7.38
CA THR A 145 -2.76 0.37 -7.66
C THR A 145 -2.36 0.12 -9.11
N LEU A 146 -1.74 -1.03 -9.37
CA LEU A 146 -1.35 -1.42 -10.73
C LEU A 146 -2.54 -1.98 -11.52
N GLY A 147 -3.47 -2.62 -10.82
CA GLY A 147 -4.67 -3.20 -11.41
C GLY A 147 -5.95 -2.70 -10.74
N PHE A 148 -7.03 -2.74 -11.51
CA PHE A 148 -8.38 -2.47 -11.05
C PHE A 148 -9.28 -3.61 -11.49
N VAL A 149 -10.11 -4.12 -10.58
CA VAL A 149 -11.14 -5.12 -10.90
C VAL A 149 -12.48 -4.47 -10.66
N ASP A 150 -13.26 -4.31 -11.73
CA ASP A 150 -14.66 -3.90 -11.61
C ASP A 150 -15.39 -4.92 -10.72
N GLY A 151 -15.92 -4.44 -9.62
CA GLY A 151 -16.75 -5.24 -8.75
C GLY A 151 -18.04 -5.59 -9.47
N ALA A 152 -18.21 -6.87 -9.77
CA ALA A 152 -19.50 -7.41 -10.15
C ALA A 152 -20.48 -7.36 -8.98
#